data_78ef02a2729ee7ae62dde34ce2eac888
#
_entry.id   78ef02a2729ee7ae62dde34ce2eac888
#
_cell.length_a   1.000
_cell.length_b   1.000
_cell.length_c   1.000
_cell.angle_alpha   90.00
_cell.angle_beta   90.00
_cell.angle_gamma   90.00
#
_symmetry.space_group_name_H-M   'P 1'
#
loop_
_entity.id
_entity.type
_entity.pdbx_description
1 polymer ?
#
loop_
_entity_poly.entity_id
_entity_poly.type
_entity_poly.pdbx_seq_one_letter_code
_entity_poly.pdbx_strand_id
1 'polypeptide(L)'
;KGHPVLLNRAPTLHRLGIQAFQPKMIEGKAIQLHPLACTAFNADFDGDQMAVHLPLSNEAILEAQMLMLQSHNILNPANGAPITVPAQDMVLGLYYITKLRAGAKGEGLTFYGPEEALIAYNEGKVDIHAPVKVIVKDVDENGNIVDVMRETSVGRVIVNEIVPPEAGYINTIISKKSLRDIISDVIKVCGVAKAADFLDGIKNLGYQMAFKGGLSFNLGDIIIPEEKETLVQKGYDEVEQVVNNYNMGFITNNERYNQVIDIWTHVNSELSNILMKTISSDDQGFNSVYMMLDSGARGSKEQIRQLSGMRGLMAKPQKAGAEGGQIIENPILSNFKEGLSVLEYFISTHGARKGLADTALKTADAGYLTRRLVDVSHDVIITEEDCGTLRGLVCTDLKNNDEVIATLYERILGRVSVHDIIHPTTGELLVAGGEEITEEIAKKIQDSPIESVEIRSVLTCEAKKGVCAKCYGRNLATSRMVQKGEAVGVIAAQSIGEPGTQLTLRTFHAGGT
;
A
#
# COMPACT_ATOMS: atom_id res chain seq x y z
N LYS A 1 -24.81 -24.15 13.35
CA LYS A 1 -24.53 -22.84 13.93
C LYS A 1 -23.14 -22.91 14.58
N GLY A 2 -22.22 -21.97 14.23
CA GLY A 2 -20.85 -21.97 14.77
C GLY A 2 -19.84 -22.88 14.07
N HIS A 3 -20.22 -23.68 13.08
CA HIS A 3 -19.33 -24.53 12.31
C HIS A 3 -18.61 -23.68 11.24
N PRO A 4 -17.27 -23.63 11.19
CA PRO A 4 -16.53 -22.85 10.22
C PRO A 4 -16.54 -23.52 8.84
N VAL A 5 -16.41 -22.72 7.78
CA VAL A 5 -16.15 -23.18 6.43
C VAL A 5 -14.86 -22.54 5.91
N LEU A 6 -14.10 -23.27 5.09
CA LEU A 6 -12.93 -22.75 4.41
C LEU A 6 -13.32 -22.26 3.04
N LEU A 7 -12.93 -21.04 2.70
CA LEU A 7 -13.06 -20.47 1.36
C LEU A 7 -11.68 -20.42 0.71
N ASN A 8 -11.60 -20.82 -0.56
CA ASN A 8 -10.39 -20.77 -1.36
C ASN A 8 -10.68 -20.17 -2.73
N ARG A 9 -9.83 -19.27 -3.20
CA ARG A 9 -9.84 -18.75 -4.57
C ARG A 9 -8.57 -19.18 -5.30
N ALA A 10 -8.71 -19.80 -6.44
CA ALA A 10 -7.59 -20.09 -7.33
C ALA A 10 -7.25 -18.85 -8.20
N PRO A 11 -5.95 -18.54 -8.44
CA PRO A 11 -4.78 -19.25 -7.94
C PRO A 11 -4.47 -18.91 -6.46
N THR A 12 -4.10 -19.92 -5.67
CA THR A 12 -3.68 -19.73 -4.26
C THR A 12 -2.20 -19.34 -4.25
N LEU A 13 -1.92 -18.05 -4.21
CA LEU A 13 -0.55 -17.52 -4.29
C LEU A 13 0.21 -17.56 -2.96
N HIS A 14 -0.51 -17.44 -1.86
CA HIS A 14 0.03 -17.48 -0.50
C HIS A 14 -0.98 -18.09 0.47
N ARG A 15 -0.56 -18.34 1.71
CA ARG A 15 -1.38 -19.04 2.72
C ARG A 15 -2.73 -18.36 3.01
N LEU A 16 -2.84 -17.03 2.83
CA LEU A 16 -4.09 -16.28 3.02
C LEU A 16 -5.09 -16.45 1.88
N GLY A 17 -4.74 -17.17 0.82
CA GLY A 17 -5.66 -17.60 -0.22
C GLY A 17 -6.66 -18.69 0.22
N ILE A 18 -6.49 -19.24 1.43
CA ILE A 18 -7.43 -20.14 2.10
C ILE A 18 -7.67 -19.59 3.50
N GLN A 19 -8.92 -19.23 3.81
CA GLN A 19 -9.28 -18.69 5.11
C GLN A 19 -10.60 -19.30 5.60
N ALA A 20 -10.76 -19.35 6.92
CA ALA A 20 -11.98 -19.82 7.56
C ALA A 20 -12.95 -18.66 7.84
N PHE A 21 -14.22 -18.93 7.67
CA PHE A 21 -15.33 -18.01 7.93
C PHE A 21 -16.46 -18.73 8.65
N GLN A 22 -17.24 -18.01 9.43
CA GLN A 22 -18.51 -18.51 9.95
C GLN A 22 -19.61 -18.21 8.94
N PRO A 23 -20.30 -19.23 8.37
CA PRO A 23 -21.31 -19.03 7.36
C PRO A 23 -22.59 -18.47 7.94
N LYS A 24 -23.21 -17.53 7.22
CA LYS A 24 -24.56 -17.04 7.46
C LYS A 24 -25.42 -17.40 6.25
N MET A 25 -26.56 -18.05 6.51
CA MET A 25 -27.51 -18.41 5.47
C MET A 25 -28.20 -17.17 4.91
N ILE A 26 -28.19 -17.05 3.59
CA ILE A 26 -28.87 -15.98 2.84
C ILE A 26 -29.64 -16.58 1.67
N GLU A 27 -30.56 -15.83 1.10
CA GLU A 27 -31.23 -16.18 -0.14
C GLU A 27 -30.30 -15.92 -1.34
N GLY A 28 -30.46 -16.73 -2.40
CA GLY A 28 -29.68 -16.62 -3.62
C GLY A 28 -28.60 -17.70 -3.76
N LYS A 29 -27.89 -17.66 -4.90
CA LYS A 29 -26.88 -18.67 -5.28
C LYS A 29 -25.45 -18.15 -5.20
N ALA A 30 -25.25 -16.86 -4.90
CA ALA A 30 -23.95 -16.23 -4.83
C ALA A 30 -23.43 -16.21 -3.38
N ILE A 31 -22.11 -16.34 -3.22
CA ILE A 31 -21.42 -16.15 -1.94
C ILE A 31 -21.19 -14.66 -1.74
N GLN A 32 -21.65 -14.11 -0.61
CA GLN A 32 -21.33 -12.76 -0.19
C GLN A 32 -20.03 -12.79 0.63
N LEU A 33 -18.95 -12.29 0.05
CA LEU A 33 -17.66 -12.21 0.71
C LEU A 33 -17.50 -10.84 1.38
N HIS A 34 -16.92 -10.84 2.59
CA HIS A 34 -16.60 -9.61 3.29
C HIS A 34 -15.59 -8.75 2.49
N PRO A 35 -15.85 -7.47 2.23
CA PRO A 35 -14.99 -6.64 1.37
C PRO A 35 -13.53 -6.55 1.81
N LEU A 36 -13.25 -6.55 3.11
CA LEU A 36 -11.90 -6.50 3.64
C LEU A 36 -11.09 -7.79 3.40
N ALA A 37 -11.75 -8.91 3.13
CA ALA A 37 -11.08 -10.16 2.78
C ALA A 37 -10.66 -10.22 1.29
N CYS A 38 -11.23 -9.38 0.43
CA CYS A 38 -10.95 -9.40 -1.02
C CYS A 38 -9.46 -9.22 -1.35
N THR A 39 -8.75 -8.38 -0.62
CA THR A 39 -7.31 -8.14 -0.84
C THR A 39 -6.48 -9.40 -0.63
N ALA A 40 -6.76 -10.18 0.41
CA ALA A 40 -6.05 -11.41 0.71
C ALA A 40 -6.27 -12.51 -0.33
N PHE A 41 -7.48 -12.61 -0.88
CA PHE A 41 -7.83 -13.53 -1.95
C PHE A 41 -7.47 -13.01 -3.35
N ASN A 42 -7.09 -11.75 -3.48
CA ASN A 42 -7.02 -11.04 -4.76
C ASN A 42 -8.30 -11.22 -5.57
N ALA A 43 -9.47 -11.15 -4.89
CA ALA A 43 -10.79 -11.36 -5.45
C ALA A 43 -11.49 -10.04 -5.74
N ASP A 44 -12.28 -10.02 -6.80
CA ASP A 44 -13.24 -8.97 -7.11
C ASP A 44 -14.64 -9.59 -7.38
N PHE A 45 -15.62 -8.76 -7.65
CA PHE A 45 -17.01 -9.19 -7.80
C PHE A 45 -17.48 -9.17 -9.26
N ASP A 46 -16.57 -9.42 -10.21
CA ASP A 46 -16.84 -9.45 -11.64
C ASP A 46 -17.26 -10.83 -12.18
N GLY A 47 -17.40 -11.82 -11.31
CA GLY A 47 -17.75 -13.20 -11.64
C GLY A 47 -16.76 -14.24 -11.15
N ASP A 48 -15.86 -13.87 -10.23
CA ASP A 48 -14.92 -14.78 -9.58
C ASP A 48 -15.64 -15.96 -8.92
N GLN A 49 -15.01 -17.13 -8.96
CA GLN A 49 -15.47 -18.35 -8.31
C GLN A 49 -14.58 -18.69 -7.12
N MET A 50 -15.20 -19.24 -6.07
CA MET A 50 -14.48 -19.73 -4.88
C MET A 50 -14.92 -21.15 -4.55
N ALA A 51 -13.96 -21.96 -4.10
CA ALA A 51 -14.23 -23.28 -3.55
C ALA A 51 -14.59 -23.17 -2.07
N VAL A 52 -15.57 -23.95 -1.62
CA VAL A 52 -15.99 -24.04 -0.22
C VAL A 52 -15.64 -25.43 0.29
N HIS A 53 -14.91 -25.49 1.42
CA HIS A 53 -14.53 -26.74 2.06
C HIS A 53 -15.10 -26.79 3.47
N LEU A 54 -15.63 -27.93 3.87
CA LEU A 54 -16.20 -28.17 5.20
C LEU A 54 -15.25 -29.03 6.03
N PRO A 55 -14.66 -28.51 7.12
CA PRO A 55 -13.91 -29.33 8.07
C PRO A 55 -14.82 -30.39 8.72
N LEU A 56 -14.36 -31.66 8.76
CA LEU A 56 -15.19 -32.77 9.23
C LEU A 56 -14.82 -33.23 10.64
N SER A 57 -13.53 -33.28 10.99
CA SER A 57 -13.09 -33.71 12.32
C SER A 57 -13.10 -32.56 13.32
N ASN A 58 -13.23 -32.87 14.61
CA ASN A 58 -13.19 -31.86 15.67
C ASN A 58 -11.84 -31.13 15.73
N GLU A 59 -10.75 -31.83 15.45
CA GLU A 59 -9.41 -31.22 15.35
C GLU A 59 -9.37 -30.22 14.19
N ALA A 60 -9.85 -30.60 13.01
CA ALA A 60 -9.89 -29.72 11.85
C ALA A 60 -10.79 -28.48 12.08
N ILE A 61 -11.92 -28.65 12.78
CA ILE A 61 -12.79 -27.54 13.17
C ILE A 61 -12.07 -26.59 14.11
N LEU A 62 -11.35 -27.12 15.11
CA LEU A 62 -10.60 -26.32 16.07
C LEU A 62 -9.46 -25.56 15.41
N GLU A 63 -8.70 -26.22 14.52
CA GLU A 63 -7.64 -25.56 13.74
C GLU A 63 -8.20 -24.46 12.85
N ALA A 64 -9.32 -24.70 12.17
CA ALA A 64 -9.99 -23.69 11.35
C ALA A 64 -10.41 -22.46 12.17
N GLN A 65 -10.93 -22.67 13.38
CA GLN A 65 -11.35 -21.59 14.28
C GLN A 65 -10.18 -20.82 14.91
N MET A 66 -9.13 -21.53 15.34
CA MET A 66 -8.04 -20.92 16.10
C MET A 66 -6.94 -20.33 15.20
N LEU A 67 -6.63 -20.98 14.08
CA LEU A 67 -5.50 -20.61 13.21
C LEU A 67 -5.91 -19.95 11.90
N MET A 68 -7.03 -20.37 11.30
CA MET A 68 -7.39 -19.98 9.94
C MET A 68 -8.51 -18.94 9.85
N LEU A 69 -9.12 -18.56 10.97
CA LEU A 69 -10.21 -17.58 10.95
C LEU A 69 -9.69 -16.22 10.44
N GLN A 70 -10.43 -15.61 9.53
CA GLN A 70 -10.04 -14.36 8.86
C GLN A 70 -9.75 -13.23 9.86
N SER A 71 -10.53 -13.10 10.94
CA SER A 71 -10.32 -12.09 11.97
C SER A 71 -9.00 -12.25 12.74
N HIS A 72 -8.38 -13.44 12.75
CA HIS A 72 -7.07 -13.68 13.36
C HIS A 72 -5.90 -13.44 12.40
N ASN A 73 -6.16 -13.40 11.08
CA ASN A 73 -5.15 -13.27 10.03
C ASN A 73 -5.22 -11.89 9.36
N ILE A 74 -5.08 -10.84 10.17
CA ILE A 74 -5.12 -9.44 9.71
C ILE A 74 -3.78 -9.01 9.13
N LEU A 75 -2.66 -9.56 9.63
CA LEU A 75 -1.30 -9.21 9.23
C LEU A 75 -0.77 -10.09 8.11
N ASN A 76 -0.04 -9.49 7.18
CA ASN A 76 0.61 -10.21 6.10
C ASN A 76 1.88 -10.93 6.61
N PRO A 77 2.03 -12.24 6.41
CA PRO A 77 3.22 -12.98 6.82
C PRO A 77 4.52 -12.55 6.12
N ALA A 78 4.43 -11.85 4.97
CA ALA A 78 5.61 -11.40 4.22
C ALA A 78 6.32 -10.20 4.87
N ASN A 79 5.56 -9.22 5.37
CA ASN A 79 6.11 -7.95 5.86
C ASN A 79 5.52 -7.47 7.20
N GLY A 80 4.55 -8.19 7.76
CA GLY A 80 3.88 -7.80 9.01
C GLY A 80 2.92 -6.62 8.90
N ALA A 81 2.74 -6.04 7.72
CA ALA A 81 1.79 -4.97 7.51
C ALA A 81 0.34 -5.51 7.46
N PRO A 82 -0.66 -4.74 7.87
CA PRO A 82 -2.05 -5.14 7.71
C PRO A 82 -2.40 -5.42 6.24
N ILE A 83 -3.02 -6.59 5.98
CA ILE A 83 -3.52 -6.94 4.65
C ILE A 83 -5.01 -6.58 4.49
N THR A 84 -5.76 -6.62 5.59
CA THR A 84 -7.17 -6.24 5.64
C THR A 84 -7.30 -4.74 5.78
N VAL A 85 -6.96 -4.00 4.72
CA VAL A 85 -7.05 -2.55 4.69
C VAL A 85 -8.25 -2.14 3.84
N PRO A 86 -9.08 -1.18 4.29
CA PRO A 86 -10.11 -0.59 3.45
C PRO A 86 -9.57 -0.11 2.11
N ALA A 87 -10.36 -0.25 1.06
CA ALA A 87 -9.98 0.10 -0.31
C ALA A 87 -11.14 0.79 -1.03
N GLN A 88 -10.84 1.41 -2.18
CA GLN A 88 -11.84 2.03 -3.07
C GLN A 88 -12.77 3.01 -2.32
N ASP A 89 -14.08 2.80 -2.39
CA ASP A 89 -15.09 3.71 -1.83
C ASP A 89 -14.97 3.89 -0.31
N MET A 90 -14.51 2.88 0.41
CA MET A 90 -14.28 2.98 1.86
C MET A 90 -13.22 4.05 2.18
N VAL A 91 -12.09 4.02 1.44
CA VAL A 91 -11.02 5.02 1.61
C VAL A 91 -11.48 6.39 1.15
N LEU A 92 -12.17 6.46 0.01
CA LEU A 92 -12.66 7.72 -0.56
C LEU A 92 -13.63 8.42 0.41
N GLY A 93 -14.56 7.68 1.02
CA GLY A 93 -15.50 8.23 2.00
C GLY A 93 -14.80 8.77 3.25
N LEU A 94 -13.82 8.04 3.78
CA LEU A 94 -13.02 8.48 4.95
C LEU A 94 -12.14 9.69 4.62
N TYR A 95 -11.53 9.71 3.44
CA TYR A 95 -10.76 10.84 2.97
C TYR A 95 -11.63 12.09 2.84
N TYR A 96 -12.80 11.97 2.22
CA TYR A 96 -13.74 13.06 2.04
C TYR A 96 -14.11 13.72 3.36
N ILE A 97 -14.53 12.95 4.38
CA ILE A 97 -14.98 13.52 5.67
C ILE A 97 -13.84 14.08 6.51
N THR A 98 -12.61 13.63 6.33
CA THR A 98 -11.45 14.11 7.11
C THR A 98 -10.76 15.33 6.50
N LYS A 99 -11.16 15.72 5.28
CA LYS A 99 -10.62 16.89 4.59
C LYS A 99 -11.25 18.18 5.11
N LEU A 100 -10.43 19.22 5.30
CA LEU A 100 -10.86 20.53 5.76
C LEU A 100 -11.19 21.44 4.55
N ARG A 101 -12.20 22.28 4.71
CA ARG A 101 -12.57 23.33 3.74
C ARG A 101 -12.59 24.67 4.44
N ALA A 102 -11.75 25.59 4.00
CA ALA A 102 -11.76 26.96 4.49
C ALA A 102 -13.02 27.70 4.01
N GLY A 103 -13.60 28.54 4.86
CA GLY A 103 -14.84 29.26 4.53
C GLY A 103 -16.11 28.41 4.63
N ALA A 104 -16.04 27.20 5.19
CA ALA A 104 -17.23 26.37 5.37
C ALA A 104 -18.12 26.91 6.51
N LYS A 105 -19.43 26.62 6.41
CA LYS A 105 -20.41 27.09 7.40
C LYS A 105 -20.06 26.57 8.80
N GLY A 106 -19.96 27.48 9.78
CA GLY A 106 -19.65 27.13 11.17
C GLY A 106 -18.16 27.08 11.49
N GLU A 107 -17.30 27.62 10.63
CA GLU A 107 -15.86 27.73 10.88
C GLU A 107 -15.58 28.52 12.18
N GLY A 108 -14.65 28.02 12.99
CA GLY A 108 -14.18 28.66 14.21
C GLY A 108 -15.08 28.47 15.44
N LEU A 109 -16.20 27.78 15.33
CA LEU A 109 -17.05 27.46 16.48
C LEU A 109 -16.32 26.53 17.45
N THR A 110 -16.61 26.72 18.76
CA THR A 110 -16.02 25.92 19.84
C THR A 110 -17.11 25.09 20.51
N PHE A 111 -16.86 23.81 20.69
CA PHE A 111 -17.75 22.85 21.30
C PHE A 111 -17.14 22.20 22.54
N TYR A 112 -17.98 21.92 23.53
CA TYR A 112 -17.58 21.32 24.80
C TYR A 112 -17.29 19.82 24.71
N GLY A 113 -17.71 19.17 23.60
CA GLY A 113 -17.48 17.75 23.36
C GLY A 113 -17.92 17.29 21.97
N PRO A 114 -17.58 16.03 21.62
CA PRO A 114 -17.96 15.43 20.35
C PRO A 114 -19.46 15.44 20.08
N GLU A 115 -20.28 15.15 21.11
CA GLU A 115 -21.74 15.06 21.00
C GLU A 115 -22.38 16.41 20.60
N GLU A 116 -21.91 17.51 21.18
CA GLU A 116 -22.39 18.85 20.85
C GLU A 116 -22.07 19.23 19.40
N ALA A 117 -20.86 18.88 18.91
CA ALA A 117 -20.48 19.08 17.53
C ALA A 117 -21.35 18.28 16.56
N LEU A 118 -21.71 17.04 16.91
CA LEU A 118 -22.61 16.19 16.12
C LEU A 118 -24.04 16.74 16.08
N ILE A 119 -24.55 17.25 17.20
CA ILE A 119 -25.89 17.90 17.25
C ILE A 119 -25.90 19.13 16.35
N ALA A 120 -24.85 19.98 16.44
CA ALA A 120 -24.75 21.17 15.60
C ALA A 120 -24.65 20.84 14.09
N TYR A 121 -24.00 19.74 13.74
CA TYR A 121 -23.96 19.23 12.37
C TYR A 121 -25.35 18.74 11.91
N ASN A 122 -26.04 17.95 12.73
CA ASN A 122 -27.36 17.42 12.41
C ASN A 122 -28.41 18.54 12.24
N GLU A 123 -28.29 19.64 13.01
CA GLU A 123 -29.11 20.84 12.86
C GLU A 123 -28.71 21.71 11.66
N GLY A 124 -27.66 21.35 10.92
CA GLY A 124 -27.17 22.11 9.77
C GLY A 124 -26.54 23.47 10.13
N LYS A 125 -26.09 23.65 11.36
CA LYS A 125 -25.38 24.86 11.81
C LYS A 125 -23.91 24.84 11.40
N VAL A 126 -23.32 23.66 11.30
CA VAL A 126 -21.92 23.41 10.96
C VAL A 126 -21.83 22.44 9.80
N ASP A 127 -20.89 22.69 8.89
CA ASP A 127 -20.55 21.77 7.80
C ASP A 127 -19.60 20.68 8.31
N ILE A 128 -19.63 19.50 7.68
CA ILE A 128 -18.76 18.37 8.00
C ILE A 128 -17.27 18.70 7.84
N HIS A 129 -16.93 19.60 6.88
CA HIS A 129 -15.57 20.03 6.54
C HIS A 129 -15.10 21.26 7.29
N ALA A 130 -15.97 21.89 8.09
CA ALA A 130 -15.64 23.13 8.79
C ALA A 130 -14.58 22.90 9.89
N PRO A 131 -13.51 23.71 9.94
CA PRO A 131 -12.57 23.68 11.06
C PRO A 131 -13.24 24.23 12.31
N VAL A 132 -13.29 23.44 13.37
CA VAL A 132 -13.92 23.72 14.66
C VAL A 132 -12.99 23.34 15.80
N LYS A 133 -13.22 23.92 16.99
CA LYS A 133 -12.49 23.57 18.21
C LYS A 133 -13.37 22.69 19.09
N VAL A 134 -12.89 21.50 19.42
CA VAL A 134 -13.63 20.53 20.25
C VAL A 134 -12.74 20.01 21.36
N ILE A 135 -13.29 19.84 22.56
CA ILE A 135 -12.61 19.10 23.63
C ILE A 135 -12.76 17.61 23.33
N VAL A 136 -11.65 16.95 23.10
CA VAL A 136 -11.59 15.53 22.73
C VAL A 136 -10.71 14.75 23.71
N LYS A 137 -11.00 13.45 23.84
CA LYS A 137 -10.15 12.54 24.60
C LYS A 137 -8.94 12.15 23.77
N ASP A 138 -7.77 12.38 24.28
CA ASP A 138 -6.51 12.01 23.65
C ASP A 138 -5.59 11.31 24.63
N VAL A 139 -4.57 10.62 24.14
CA VAL A 139 -3.61 9.87 24.96
C VAL A 139 -2.37 10.74 25.19
N ASP A 140 -2.01 10.96 26.45
CA ASP A 140 -0.79 11.67 26.86
C ASP A 140 0.47 10.78 26.67
N GLU A 141 1.65 11.37 26.72
CA GLU A 141 2.95 10.68 26.65
C GLU A 141 3.11 9.53 27.66
N ASN A 142 2.37 9.61 28.77
CA ASN A 142 2.33 8.58 29.81
C ASN A 142 1.27 7.47 29.56
N GLY A 143 0.55 7.49 28.44
CA GLY A 143 -0.51 6.53 28.13
C GLY A 143 -1.84 6.79 28.85
N ASN A 144 -2.03 7.94 29.51
CA ASN A 144 -3.28 8.29 30.16
C ASN A 144 -4.22 9.04 29.22
N ILE A 145 -5.51 8.77 29.32
CA ILE A 145 -6.54 9.48 28.54
C ILE A 145 -6.81 10.83 29.24
N VAL A 146 -6.59 11.92 28.50
CA VAL A 146 -6.80 13.31 28.95
C VAL A 146 -7.72 14.05 28.01
N ASP A 147 -8.51 14.98 28.56
CA ASP A 147 -9.35 15.85 27.76
C ASP A 147 -8.52 17.05 27.26
N VAL A 148 -8.36 17.17 25.94
CA VAL A 148 -7.56 18.22 25.29
C VAL A 148 -8.42 18.97 24.27
N MET A 149 -8.32 20.30 24.26
CA MET A 149 -8.94 21.10 23.20
C MET A 149 -8.10 21.01 21.94
N ARG A 150 -8.69 20.47 20.87
CA ARG A 150 -8.05 20.36 19.56
C ARG A 150 -8.82 21.09 18.49
N GLU A 151 -8.09 21.68 17.56
CA GLU A 151 -8.64 22.20 16.32
C GLU A 151 -8.79 21.05 15.32
N THR A 152 -10.03 20.76 14.92
CA THR A 152 -10.40 19.57 14.15
C THR A 152 -11.59 19.89 13.22
N SER A 153 -12.21 18.89 12.62
CA SER A 153 -13.47 19.01 11.89
C SER A 153 -14.52 18.05 12.44
N VAL A 154 -15.78 18.33 12.17
CA VAL A 154 -16.88 17.43 12.55
C VAL A 154 -16.70 16.04 11.92
N GLY A 155 -16.19 15.97 10.68
CA GLY A 155 -15.90 14.69 10.02
C GLY A 155 -14.84 13.88 10.76
N ARG A 156 -13.78 14.50 11.28
CA ARG A 156 -12.77 13.81 12.10
C ARG A 156 -13.32 13.37 13.45
N VAL A 157 -14.21 14.14 14.04
CA VAL A 157 -14.93 13.75 15.27
C VAL A 157 -15.74 12.46 15.03
N ILE A 158 -16.46 12.37 13.91
CA ILE A 158 -17.23 11.17 13.53
C ILE A 158 -16.32 9.94 13.38
N VAL A 159 -15.15 10.10 12.75
CA VAL A 159 -14.19 8.99 12.61
C VAL A 159 -13.70 8.53 13.98
N ASN A 160 -13.36 9.47 14.85
CA ASN A 160 -12.81 9.15 16.18
C ASN A 160 -13.84 8.53 17.15
N GLU A 161 -15.14 8.58 16.83
CA GLU A 161 -16.16 7.84 17.57
C GLU A 161 -15.99 6.30 17.44
N ILE A 162 -15.43 5.86 16.30
CA ILE A 162 -15.17 4.44 16.01
C ILE A 162 -13.79 4.00 16.49
N VAL A 163 -12.84 4.93 16.58
CA VAL A 163 -11.46 4.65 17.01
C VAL A 163 -11.45 4.31 18.50
N PRO A 164 -10.80 3.18 18.91
CA PRO A 164 -10.65 2.88 20.33
C PRO A 164 -9.90 4.00 21.06
N PRO A 165 -10.37 4.45 22.24
CA PRO A 165 -9.76 5.58 22.97
C PRO A 165 -8.28 5.37 23.30
N GLU A 166 -7.86 4.12 23.45
CA GLU A 166 -6.48 3.75 23.77
C GLU A 166 -5.50 4.05 22.61
N ALA A 167 -6.01 4.15 21.36
CA ALA A 167 -5.20 4.43 20.17
C ALA A 167 -4.91 5.93 19.94
N GLY A 168 -5.50 6.82 20.77
CA GLY A 168 -5.35 8.28 20.64
C GLY A 168 -6.27 8.91 19.58
N TYR A 169 -6.28 10.24 19.55
CA TYR A 169 -7.14 11.02 18.65
C TYR A 169 -6.50 11.22 17.27
N ILE A 170 -7.17 10.77 16.20
CA ILE A 170 -6.71 10.93 14.83
C ILE A 170 -7.14 12.30 14.29
N ASN A 171 -6.17 13.19 14.05
CA ASN A 171 -6.42 14.55 13.53
C ASN A 171 -5.74 14.82 12.17
N THR A 172 -5.56 13.79 11.37
CA THR A 172 -4.96 13.87 10.04
C THR A 172 -5.95 13.52 8.95
N ILE A 173 -5.64 13.86 7.70
CA ILE A 173 -6.39 13.40 6.54
C ILE A 173 -6.14 11.90 6.37
N ILE A 174 -7.21 11.13 6.27
CA ILE A 174 -7.13 9.68 6.15
C ILE A 174 -6.98 9.30 4.67
N SER A 175 -5.78 8.92 4.28
CA SER A 175 -5.45 8.29 3.01
C SER A 175 -5.27 6.78 3.20
N LYS A 176 -5.16 6.02 2.11
CA LYS A 176 -4.90 4.57 2.17
C LYS A 176 -3.60 4.24 2.92
N LYS A 177 -2.57 5.11 2.81
CA LYS A 177 -1.29 4.95 3.50
C LYS A 177 -1.45 5.20 5.01
N SER A 178 -1.99 6.36 5.39
CA SER A 178 -2.20 6.70 6.82
C SER A 178 -3.14 5.71 7.52
N LEU A 179 -4.16 5.21 6.81
CA LEU A 179 -5.07 4.21 7.36
C LEU A 179 -4.36 2.89 7.69
N ARG A 180 -3.39 2.46 6.88
CA ARG A 180 -2.58 1.28 7.17
C ARG A 180 -1.77 1.44 8.44
N ASP A 181 -1.17 2.62 8.64
CA ASP A 181 -0.39 2.93 9.84
C ASP A 181 -1.30 2.96 11.08
N ILE A 182 -2.45 3.61 10.99
CA ILE A 182 -3.47 3.65 12.05
C ILE A 182 -3.93 2.22 12.43
N ILE A 183 -4.23 1.37 11.46
CA ILE A 183 -4.63 -0.02 11.71
C ILE A 183 -3.51 -0.79 12.42
N SER A 184 -2.26 -0.59 12.00
CA SER A 184 -1.10 -1.20 12.64
C SER A 184 -0.99 -0.79 14.11
N ASP A 185 -1.16 0.49 14.41
CA ASP A 185 -1.09 1.01 15.77
C ASP A 185 -2.26 0.52 16.64
N VAL A 186 -3.47 0.48 16.08
CA VAL A 186 -4.64 -0.09 16.78
C VAL A 186 -4.42 -1.57 17.12
N ILE A 187 -3.84 -2.36 16.19
CA ILE A 187 -3.54 -3.78 16.47
C ILE A 187 -2.53 -3.92 17.60
N LYS A 188 -1.50 -3.06 17.65
CA LYS A 188 -0.46 -3.10 18.68
C LYS A 188 -1.00 -2.73 20.06
N VAL A 189 -1.78 -1.66 20.14
CA VAL A 189 -2.27 -1.13 21.41
C VAL A 189 -3.48 -1.90 21.93
N CYS A 190 -4.46 -2.18 21.06
CA CYS A 190 -5.76 -2.71 21.46
C CYS A 190 -5.90 -4.23 21.23
N GLY A 191 -4.98 -4.82 20.46
CA GLY A 191 -5.03 -6.24 20.09
C GLY A 191 -5.97 -6.55 18.91
N VAL A 192 -5.89 -7.78 18.41
CA VAL A 192 -6.54 -8.21 17.16
C VAL A 192 -8.07 -8.16 17.22
N ALA A 193 -8.69 -8.48 18.36
CA ALA A 193 -10.14 -8.51 18.49
C ALA A 193 -10.76 -7.11 18.36
N LYS A 194 -10.27 -6.12 19.12
CA LYS A 194 -10.73 -4.73 19.01
C LYS A 194 -10.41 -4.13 17.64
N ALA A 195 -9.28 -4.52 17.03
CA ALA A 195 -8.92 -4.09 15.69
C ALA A 195 -9.91 -4.62 14.62
N ALA A 196 -10.44 -5.83 14.79
CA ALA A 196 -11.46 -6.37 13.88
C ALA A 196 -12.77 -5.56 13.96
N ASP A 197 -13.23 -5.22 15.17
CA ASP A 197 -14.41 -4.38 15.37
C ASP A 197 -14.21 -2.97 14.80
N PHE A 198 -13.02 -2.39 15.00
CA PHE A 198 -12.62 -1.11 14.41
C PHE A 198 -12.65 -1.15 12.88
N LEU A 199 -12.12 -2.20 12.25
CA LEU A 199 -12.13 -2.38 10.81
C LEU A 199 -13.56 -2.46 10.25
N ASP A 200 -14.46 -3.17 10.94
CA ASP A 200 -15.87 -3.22 10.55
C ASP A 200 -16.57 -1.87 10.69
N GLY A 201 -16.28 -1.14 11.75
CA GLY A 201 -16.77 0.23 11.95
C GLY A 201 -16.30 1.18 10.84
N ILE A 202 -15.03 1.19 10.53
CA ILE A 202 -14.44 2.03 9.46
C ILE A 202 -14.98 1.66 8.09
N LYS A 203 -15.13 0.37 7.79
CA LYS A 203 -15.73 -0.08 6.53
C LYS A 203 -17.14 0.49 6.36
N ASN A 204 -17.98 0.36 7.39
CA ASN A 204 -19.37 0.83 7.34
C ASN A 204 -19.44 2.35 7.23
N LEU A 205 -18.62 3.07 8.02
CA LEU A 205 -18.54 4.53 7.96
C LEU A 205 -18.05 5.00 6.58
N GLY A 206 -17.01 4.37 6.03
CA GLY A 206 -16.47 4.72 4.71
C GLY A 206 -17.51 4.62 3.60
N TYR A 207 -18.24 3.51 3.53
CA TYR A 207 -19.33 3.37 2.56
C TYR A 207 -20.47 4.38 2.79
N GLN A 208 -20.89 4.58 4.03
CA GLN A 208 -21.95 5.52 4.36
C GLN A 208 -21.58 6.95 3.97
N MET A 209 -20.33 7.35 4.19
CA MET A 209 -19.86 8.69 3.89
C MET A 209 -19.59 8.90 2.40
N ALA A 210 -19.11 7.89 1.69
CA ALA A 210 -19.03 7.92 0.23
C ALA A 210 -20.41 8.09 -0.42
N PHE A 211 -21.41 7.40 0.10
CA PHE A 211 -22.80 7.54 -0.35
C PHE A 211 -23.38 8.92 -0.03
N LYS A 212 -23.24 9.41 1.22
CA LYS A 212 -23.72 10.73 1.63
C LYS A 212 -23.02 11.87 0.89
N GLY A 213 -21.71 11.72 0.61
CA GLY A 213 -20.93 12.69 -0.13
C GLY A 213 -21.30 12.78 -1.60
N GLY A 214 -21.99 11.78 -2.16
CA GLY A 214 -22.39 11.75 -3.56
C GLY A 214 -21.20 11.85 -4.52
N LEU A 215 -20.08 11.21 -4.16
CA LEU A 215 -18.81 11.33 -4.86
C LEU A 215 -18.87 10.69 -6.25
N SER A 216 -18.91 11.51 -7.27
CA SER A 216 -18.88 11.13 -8.68
C SER A 216 -18.00 12.08 -9.46
N PHE A 217 -17.65 11.74 -10.69
CA PHE A 217 -16.87 12.61 -11.58
C PHE A 217 -17.43 12.59 -12.99
N ASN A 218 -17.15 13.64 -13.74
CA ASN A 218 -17.50 13.79 -15.14
C ASN A 218 -16.28 14.23 -15.96
N LEU A 219 -16.44 14.34 -17.29
CA LEU A 219 -15.37 14.82 -18.16
C LEU A 219 -14.98 16.30 -17.90
N GLY A 220 -15.86 17.09 -17.28
CA GLY A 220 -15.57 18.47 -16.89
C GLY A 220 -14.54 18.55 -15.78
N ASP A 221 -14.57 17.61 -14.84
CA ASP A 221 -13.65 17.56 -13.70
C ASP A 221 -12.20 17.22 -14.11
N ILE A 222 -12.01 16.72 -15.32
CA ILE A 222 -10.71 16.49 -15.93
C ILE A 222 -10.23 17.80 -16.56
N ILE A 223 -9.37 18.52 -15.84
CA ILE A 223 -8.87 19.83 -16.28
C ILE A 223 -7.63 19.64 -17.15
N ILE A 224 -7.60 20.32 -18.31
CA ILE A 224 -6.42 20.39 -19.16
C ILE A 224 -5.69 21.69 -18.81
N PRO A 225 -4.40 21.66 -18.44
CA PRO A 225 -3.64 22.87 -18.15
C PRO A 225 -3.51 23.77 -19.39
N GLU A 226 -3.70 25.08 -19.23
CA GLU A 226 -3.55 26.05 -20.31
C GLU A 226 -2.11 26.13 -20.84
N GLU A 227 -1.14 25.84 -19.97
CA GLU A 227 0.29 25.82 -20.28
C GLU A 227 0.71 24.66 -21.20
N LYS A 228 -0.17 23.70 -21.47
CA LYS A 228 0.13 22.53 -22.32
C LYS A 228 0.64 22.94 -23.70
N GLU A 229 -0.05 23.87 -24.37
CA GLU A 229 0.31 24.29 -25.72
C GLU A 229 1.69 24.98 -25.76
N THR A 230 1.97 25.83 -24.77
CA THR A 230 3.25 26.55 -24.68
C THR A 230 4.43 25.61 -24.42
N LEU A 231 4.24 24.60 -23.56
CA LEU A 231 5.27 23.58 -23.27
C LEU A 231 5.53 22.69 -24.49
N VAL A 232 4.49 22.28 -25.17
CA VAL A 232 4.61 21.47 -26.40
C VAL A 232 5.33 22.24 -27.49
N GLN A 233 5.02 23.54 -27.69
CA GLN A 233 5.69 24.36 -28.67
C GLN A 233 7.19 24.52 -28.34
N LYS A 234 7.52 24.77 -27.07
CA LYS A 234 8.92 24.81 -26.60
C LYS A 234 9.65 23.50 -26.89
N GLY A 235 9.01 22.36 -26.65
CA GLY A 235 9.55 21.04 -26.99
C GLY A 235 9.84 20.89 -28.49
N TYR A 236 8.96 21.36 -29.35
CA TYR A 236 9.19 21.35 -30.79
C TYR A 236 10.37 22.24 -31.20
N ASP A 237 10.49 23.43 -30.63
CA ASP A 237 11.60 24.36 -30.91
C ASP A 237 12.95 23.74 -30.50
N GLU A 238 13.02 23.06 -29.34
CA GLU A 238 14.22 22.34 -28.90
C GLU A 238 14.54 21.16 -29.82
N VAL A 239 13.55 20.38 -30.24
CA VAL A 239 13.74 19.26 -31.20
C VAL A 239 14.27 19.78 -32.54
N GLU A 240 13.75 20.93 -33.05
CA GLU A 240 14.24 21.53 -34.29
C GLU A 240 15.72 21.93 -34.19
N GLN A 241 16.17 22.47 -33.06
CA GLN A 241 17.57 22.77 -32.80
C GLN A 241 18.45 21.50 -32.85
N VAL A 242 17.98 20.39 -32.23
CA VAL A 242 18.71 19.11 -32.27
C VAL A 242 18.79 18.57 -33.70
N VAL A 243 17.71 18.66 -34.47
CA VAL A 243 17.70 18.26 -35.89
C VAL A 243 18.63 19.14 -36.74
N ASN A 244 18.70 20.44 -36.48
CA ASN A 244 19.62 21.34 -37.15
C ASN A 244 21.08 21.00 -36.82
N ASN A 245 21.42 20.71 -35.59
CA ASN A 245 22.73 20.26 -35.17
C ASN A 245 23.15 18.95 -35.87
N TYR A 246 22.22 18.02 -36.02
CA TYR A 246 22.43 16.80 -36.77
C TYR A 246 22.70 17.07 -38.26
N ASN A 247 21.89 17.94 -38.87
CA ASN A 247 22.07 18.32 -40.30
C ASN A 247 23.41 19.04 -40.56
N MET A 248 23.91 19.79 -39.57
CA MET A 248 25.24 20.42 -39.60
C MET A 248 26.38 19.43 -39.34
N GLY A 249 26.07 18.19 -38.96
CA GLY A 249 27.08 17.15 -38.71
C GLY A 249 27.76 17.22 -37.34
N PHE A 250 27.22 17.99 -36.39
CA PHE A 250 27.78 18.10 -35.03
C PHE A 250 27.49 16.90 -34.15
N ILE A 251 26.40 16.18 -34.40
CA ILE A 251 25.96 15.03 -33.62
C ILE A 251 25.68 13.83 -34.51
N THR A 252 25.78 12.62 -33.93
CA THR A 252 25.44 11.38 -34.62
C THR A 252 23.90 11.13 -34.59
N ASN A 253 23.42 10.22 -35.44
CA ASN A 253 22.01 9.88 -35.48
C ASN A 253 21.53 9.26 -34.16
N ASN A 254 22.35 8.49 -33.45
CA ASN A 254 22.02 7.93 -32.16
C ASN A 254 21.88 9.01 -31.08
N GLU A 255 22.81 9.99 -31.09
CA GLU A 255 22.75 11.13 -30.17
C GLU A 255 21.50 11.98 -30.43
N ARG A 256 21.21 12.28 -31.71
CA ARG A 256 19.97 12.96 -32.09
C ARG A 256 18.74 12.24 -31.54
N TYR A 257 18.66 10.91 -31.75
CA TYR A 257 17.55 10.09 -31.28
C TYR A 257 17.40 10.16 -29.75
N ASN A 258 18.50 9.99 -29.01
CA ASN A 258 18.46 10.04 -27.56
C ASN A 258 18.07 11.44 -27.06
N GLN A 259 18.61 12.52 -27.63
CA GLN A 259 18.28 13.88 -27.24
C GLN A 259 16.80 14.21 -27.50
N VAL A 260 16.22 13.76 -28.61
CA VAL A 260 14.79 13.94 -28.89
C VAL A 260 13.90 13.23 -27.86
N ILE A 261 14.27 12.00 -27.48
CA ILE A 261 13.53 11.25 -26.44
C ILE A 261 13.65 11.95 -25.09
N ASP A 262 14.83 12.43 -24.73
CA ASP A 262 15.06 13.14 -23.47
C ASP A 262 14.23 14.43 -23.39
N ILE A 263 14.17 15.22 -24.47
CA ILE A 263 13.35 16.43 -24.55
C ILE A 263 11.88 16.08 -24.28
N TRP A 264 11.32 15.10 -24.99
CA TRP A 264 9.93 14.72 -24.82
C TRP A 264 9.62 14.11 -23.46
N THR A 265 10.58 13.38 -22.88
CA THR A 265 10.44 12.85 -21.51
C THR A 265 10.41 13.99 -20.49
N HIS A 266 11.27 15.00 -20.68
CA HIS A 266 11.31 16.18 -19.82
C HIS A 266 10.02 16.99 -19.90
N VAL A 267 9.56 17.33 -21.12
CA VAL A 267 8.28 18.03 -21.36
C VAL A 267 7.11 17.28 -20.72
N ASN A 268 7.08 15.96 -20.86
CA ASN A 268 6.03 15.13 -20.28
C ASN A 268 6.04 15.14 -18.73
N SER A 269 7.23 15.12 -18.12
CA SER A 269 7.39 15.22 -16.68
C SER A 269 6.98 16.60 -16.15
N GLU A 270 7.40 17.68 -16.83
CA GLU A 270 7.05 19.05 -16.47
C GLU A 270 5.53 19.29 -16.57
N LEU A 271 4.91 18.85 -17.67
CA LEU A 271 3.47 18.89 -17.85
C LEU A 271 2.73 18.11 -16.76
N SER A 272 3.22 16.93 -16.37
CA SER A 272 2.64 16.14 -15.29
C SER A 272 2.67 16.87 -13.95
N ASN A 273 3.77 17.56 -13.64
CA ASN A 273 3.88 18.34 -12.42
C ASN A 273 2.94 19.56 -12.38
N ILE A 274 2.82 20.27 -13.49
CA ILE A 274 1.87 21.40 -13.63
C ILE A 274 0.44 20.89 -13.49
N LEU A 275 0.10 19.80 -14.16
CA LEU A 275 -1.21 19.17 -14.09
C LEU A 275 -1.59 18.81 -12.65
N MET A 276 -0.68 18.18 -11.92
CA MET A 276 -0.93 17.82 -10.53
C MET A 276 -1.14 19.03 -9.63
N LYS A 277 -0.42 20.13 -9.86
CA LYS A 277 -0.63 21.39 -9.13
C LYS A 277 -1.98 22.00 -9.46
N THR A 278 -2.37 22.04 -10.73
CA THR A 278 -3.64 22.60 -11.19
C THR A 278 -4.82 21.84 -10.59
N ILE A 279 -4.83 20.52 -10.67
CA ILE A 279 -5.93 19.70 -10.11
C ILE A 279 -5.95 19.78 -8.58
N SER A 280 -4.79 19.88 -7.90
CA SER A 280 -4.74 19.98 -6.44
C SER A 280 -5.26 21.31 -5.91
N SER A 281 -5.18 22.39 -6.70
CA SER A 281 -5.68 23.73 -6.33
C SER A 281 -7.15 23.96 -6.71
N ASP A 282 -7.69 23.14 -7.60
CA ASP A 282 -9.07 23.24 -8.05
C ASP A 282 -10.05 22.94 -6.91
N ASP A 283 -11.08 23.79 -6.77
CA ASP A 283 -12.09 23.72 -5.68
C ASP A 283 -11.50 23.44 -4.28
N GLN A 284 -10.38 24.07 -3.94
CA GLN A 284 -9.64 23.83 -2.70
C GLN A 284 -9.22 22.35 -2.51
N GLY A 285 -8.99 21.65 -3.63
CA GLY A 285 -8.64 20.23 -3.63
C GLY A 285 -9.82 19.28 -3.47
N PHE A 286 -11.06 19.74 -3.61
CA PHE A 286 -12.27 18.90 -3.63
C PHE A 286 -12.65 18.42 -5.04
N ASN A 287 -11.78 18.61 -6.03
CA ASN A 287 -11.96 17.97 -7.32
C ASN A 287 -12.04 16.45 -7.16
N SER A 288 -13.10 15.81 -7.68
CA SER A 288 -13.37 14.39 -7.48
C SER A 288 -12.24 13.50 -8.00
N VAL A 289 -11.63 13.85 -9.13
CA VAL A 289 -10.51 13.09 -9.71
C VAL A 289 -9.27 13.19 -8.83
N TYR A 290 -8.99 14.39 -8.30
CA TYR A 290 -7.89 14.61 -7.37
C TYR A 290 -8.10 13.82 -6.07
N MET A 291 -9.31 13.87 -5.50
CA MET A 291 -9.62 13.12 -4.27
C MET A 291 -9.46 11.60 -4.45
N MET A 292 -9.87 11.04 -5.60
CA MET A 292 -9.68 9.61 -5.89
C MET A 292 -8.21 9.22 -5.96
N LEU A 293 -7.36 10.10 -6.54
CA LEU A 293 -5.93 9.86 -6.64
C LEU A 293 -5.22 10.03 -5.30
N ASP A 294 -5.41 11.17 -4.63
CA ASP A 294 -4.69 11.55 -3.42
C ASP A 294 -5.05 10.65 -2.23
N SER A 295 -6.30 10.24 -2.12
CA SER A 295 -6.73 9.23 -1.13
C SER A 295 -6.09 7.85 -1.34
N GLY A 296 -5.60 7.54 -2.55
CA GLY A 296 -5.14 6.21 -2.93
C GLY A 296 -6.28 5.21 -3.14
N ALA A 297 -7.53 5.69 -3.28
CA ALA A 297 -8.70 4.84 -3.52
C ALA A 297 -8.64 4.19 -4.89
N ARG A 298 -8.38 4.98 -5.94
CA ARG A 298 -8.27 4.50 -7.33
C ARG A 298 -7.47 5.47 -8.18
N GLY A 299 -6.78 4.92 -9.17
CA GLY A 299 -6.03 5.70 -10.15
C GLY A 299 -4.55 5.90 -9.79
N SER A 300 -3.79 6.32 -10.78
CA SER A 300 -2.38 6.67 -10.65
C SER A 300 -2.12 8.01 -11.34
N LYS A 301 -1.01 8.68 -10.98
CA LYS A 301 -0.57 9.93 -11.64
C LYS A 301 -0.43 9.75 -13.16
N GLU A 302 0.05 8.58 -13.60
CA GLU A 302 0.20 8.23 -15.00
C GLU A 302 -1.14 8.17 -15.75
N GLN A 303 -2.17 7.61 -15.13
CA GLN A 303 -3.51 7.55 -15.71
C GLN A 303 -4.11 8.95 -15.89
N ILE A 304 -3.97 9.84 -14.89
CA ILE A 304 -4.45 11.23 -14.99
C ILE A 304 -3.66 12.00 -16.04
N ARG A 305 -2.33 11.79 -16.14
CA ARG A 305 -1.52 12.37 -17.19
C ARG A 305 -2.03 12.00 -18.57
N GLN A 306 -2.39 10.74 -18.80
CA GLN A 306 -2.96 10.29 -20.07
C GLN A 306 -4.36 10.82 -20.34
N LEU A 307 -5.14 11.11 -19.29
CA LEU A 307 -6.50 11.66 -19.41
C LEU A 307 -6.51 13.16 -19.76
N SER A 308 -5.62 13.95 -19.16
CA SER A 308 -5.66 15.43 -19.25
C SER A 308 -4.36 16.08 -19.70
N GLY A 309 -3.24 15.39 -19.70
CA GLY A 309 -1.95 15.89 -20.17
C GLY A 309 -1.65 15.47 -21.60
N MET A 310 -0.67 14.59 -21.77
CA MET A 310 -0.32 13.93 -23.03
C MET A 310 -0.05 12.44 -22.78
N ARG A 311 -0.32 11.62 -23.79
CA ARG A 311 -0.06 10.18 -23.67
C ARG A 311 1.45 9.87 -23.65
N GLY A 312 2.24 10.60 -24.42
CA GLY A 312 3.70 10.52 -24.43
C GLY A 312 4.28 9.56 -25.44
N LEU A 313 5.49 9.08 -25.18
CA LEU A 313 6.26 8.23 -26.09
C LEU A 313 5.70 6.79 -26.11
N MET A 314 5.74 6.17 -27.31
CA MET A 314 5.26 4.80 -27.53
C MET A 314 6.38 3.90 -28.05
N ALA A 315 6.36 2.63 -27.65
CA ALA A 315 7.31 1.64 -28.15
C ALA A 315 6.99 1.21 -29.59
N LYS A 316 8.06 1.02 -30.40
CA LYS A 316 7.91 0.43 -31.74
C LYS A 316 7.50 -1.07 -31.64
N PRO A 317 6.71 -1.58 -32.59
CA PRO A 317 6.48 -3.02 -32.69
C PRO A 317 7.79 -3.73 -32.99
N GLN A 318 8.14 -4.74 -32.17
CA GLN A 318 9.37 -5.52 -32.35
C GLN A 318 9.09 -6.77 -33.19
N LYS A 319 10.06 -7.15 -34.04
CA LYS A 319 10.14 -8.49 -34.60
C LYS A 319 10.59 -9.47 -33.51
N ALA A 320 10.08 -10.69 -33.53
CA ALA A 320 10.46 -11.74 -32.59
C ALA A 320 12.00 -11.92 -32.61
N GLY A 321 12.65 -11.82 -31.44
CA GLY A 321 14.08 -12.02 -31.28
C GLY A 321 14.97 -10.75 -31.26
N ALA A 322 14.39 -9.55 -31.37
CA ALA A 322 15.17 -8.32 -31.25
C ALA A 322 15.22 -7.87 -29.77
N GLU A 323 16.41 -7.81 -29.18
CA GLU A 323 16.64 -7.21 -27.88
C GLU A 323 16.68 -5.66 -28.00
N GLY A 324 16.00 -4.98 -27.07
CA GLY A 324 15.98 -3.52 -26.97
C GLY A 324 14.83 -2.88 -27.76
N GLY A 325 13.76 -2.48 -27.05
CA GLY A 325 12.62 -1.76 -27.62
C GLY A 325 13.01 -0.36 -28.08
N GLN A 326 13.06 -0.10 -29.39
CA GLN A 326 13.15 1.27 -29.88
C GLN A 326 11.85 2.01 -29.57
N ILE A 327 11.95 3.26 -29.14
CA ILE A 327 10.83 4.17 -28.92
C ILE A 327 10.53 4.93 -30.22
N ILE A 328 9.29 5.25 -30.47
CA ILE A 328 8.90 6.11 -31.59
C ILE A 328 9.24 7.55 -31.22
N GLU A 329 10.03 8.24 -32.06
CA GLU A 329 10.53 9.59 -31.79
C GLU A 329 9.40 10.62 -31.62
N ASN A 330 8.30 10.47 -32.36
CA ASN A 330 7.16 11.36 -32.25
C ASN A 330 6.24 10.89 -31.12
N PRO A 331 6.06 11.69 -30.05
CA PRO A 331 5.16 11.36 -28.97
C PRO A 331 3.70 11.55 -29.41
N ILE A 332 2.78 10.93 -28.66
CA ILE A 332 1.35 11.22 -28.75
C ILE A 332 1.06 12.41 -27.84
N LEU A 333 0.76 13.56 -28.44
CA LEU A 333 0.48 14.82 -27.73
C LEU A 333 -0.95 14.90 -27.22
N SER A 334 -1.87 14.22 -27.90
CA SER A 334 -3.29 14.18 -27.52
C SER A 334 -3.48 13.41 -26.21
N ASN A 335 -4.47 13.84 -25.43
CA ASN A 335 -4.96 13.12 -24.27
C ASN A 335 -6.29 12.42 -24.59
N PHE A 336 -6.78 11.62 -23.65
CA PHE A 336 -8.06 10.92 -23.86
C PHE A 336 -9.28 11.85 -23.84
N LYS A 337 -9.21 13.00 -23.16
CA LYS A 337 -10.30 13.98 -23.14
C LYS A 337 -10.46 14.66 -24.49
N GLU A 338 -9.36 15.01 -25.15
CA GLU A 338 -9.35 15.63 -26.50
C GLU A 338 -9.69 14.60 -27.59
N GLY A 339 -9.37 13.33 -27.33
CA GLY A 339 -9.45 12.25 -28.31
C GLY A 339 -8.16 12.09 -29.12
N LEU A 340 -7.85 10.85 -29.48
CA LEU A 340 -6.69 10.50 -30.29
C LEU A 340 -7.03 10.57 -31.77
N SER A 341 -6.07 11.01 -32.59
CA SER A 341 -6.15 10.85 -34.04
C SER A 341 -6.06 9.37 -34.46
N VAL A 342 -6.49 9.05 -35.68
CA VAL A 342 -6.46 7.66 -36.18
C VAL A 342 -5.05 7.06 -36.13
N LEU A 343 -4.03 7.86 -36.51
CA LEU A 343 -2.63 7.42 -36.47
C LEU A 343 -2.12 7.22 -35.04
N GLU A 344 -2.40 8.13 -34.14
CA GLU A 344 -2.03 8.05 -32.73
C GLU A 344 -2.69 6.84 -32.06
N TYR A 345 -3.97 6.58 -32.33
CA TYR A 345 -4.67 5.41 -31.87
C TYR A 345 -4.00 4.12 -32.38
N PHE A 346 -3.69 4.05 -33.68
CA PHE A 346 -3.04 2.89 -34.27
C PHE A 346 -1.67 2.60 -33.65
N ILE A 347 -0.85 3.64 -33.47
CA ILE A 347 0.47 3.53 -32.79
C ILE A 347 0.29 3.01 -31.35
N SER A 348 -0.72 3.49 -30.63
CA SER A 348 -0.98 3.09 -29.26
C SER A 348 -1.39 1.63 -29.11
N THR A 349 -2.03 1.04 -30.13
CA THR A 349 -2.45 -0.38 -30.10
C THR A 349 -1.28 -1.34 -30.06
N HIS A 350 -0.11 -0.99 -30.58
CA HIS A 350 1.10 -1.83 -30.51
C HIS A 350 1.56 -2.04 -29.07
N GLY A 351 1.61 -0.97 -28.27
CA GLY A 351 1.95 -1.05 -26.84
C GLY A 351 0.93 -1.86 -26.05
N ALA A 352 -0.36 -1.64 -26.30
CA ALA A 352 -1.43 -2.39 -25.65
C ALA A 352 -1.36 -3.89 -25.95
N ARG A 353 -1.15 -4.27 -27.22
CA ARG A 353 -1.01 -5.69 -27.63
C ARG A 353 0.22 -6.33 -26.98
N LYS A 354 1.36 -5.62 -26.94
CA LYS A 354 2.57 -6.10 -26.29
C LYS A 354 2.33 -6.32 -24.79
N GLY A 355 1.69 -5.37 -24.11
CA GLY A 355 1.34 -5.50 -22.69
C GLY A 355 0.45 -6.71 -22.41
N LEU A 356 -0.57 -6.96 -23.25
CA LEU A 356 -1.43 -8.14 -23.15
C LEU A 356 -0.65 -9.46 -23.29
N ALA A 357 0.20 -9.54 -24.31
CA ALA A 357 1.03 -10.72 -24.55
C ALA A 357 2.04 -10.96 -23.42
N ASP A 358 2.73 -9.90 -22.98
CA ASP A 358 3.70 -9.98 -21.89
C ASP A 358 3.04 -10.42 -20.58
N THR A 359 1.84 -9.92 -20.26
CA THR A 359 1.09 -10.34 -19.08
C THR A 359 0.79 -11.83 -19.11
N ALA A 360 0.29 -12.35 -20.24
CA ALA A 360 -0.04 -13.76 -20.37
C ALA A 360 1.18 -14.69 -20.23
N LEU A 361 2.32 -14.32 -20.83
CA LEU A 361 3.55 -15.11 -20.78
C LEU A 361 4.25 -15.03 -19.42
N LYS A 362 4.44 -13.82 -18.89
CA LYS A 362 5.14 -13.61 -17.62
C LYS A 362 4.40 -14.18 -16.40
N THR A 363 3.08 -14.32 -16.48
CA THR A 363 2.29 -14.95 -15.41
C THR A 363 2.68 -16.42 -15.24
N ALA A 364 2.89 -17.15 -16.35
CA ALA A 364 3.34 -18.53 -16.31
C ALA A 364 4.77 -18.65 -15.74
N ASP A 365 5.68 -17.75 -16.13
CA ASP A 365 7.06 -17.71 -15.62
C ASP A 365 7.11 -17.42 -14.13
N ALA A 366 6.30 -16.48 -13.64
CA ALA A 366 6.18 -16.17 -12.21
C ALA A 366 5.64 -17.36 -11.42
N GLY A 367 4.63 -18.08 -11.94
CA GLY A 367 4.11 -19.30 -11.33
C GLY A 367 5.15 -20.42 -11.26
N TYR A 368 5.91 -20.61 -12.33
CA TYR A 368 7.00 -21.59 -12.38
C TYR A 368 8.15 -21.24 -11.43
N LEU A 369 8.51 -19.95 -11.34
CA LEU A 369 9.51 -19.48 -10.35
C LEU A 369 9.06 -19.78 -8.92
N THR A 370 7.81 -19.47 -8.58
CA THR A 370 7.24 -19.73 -7.25
C THR A 370 7.32 -21.21 -6.90
N ARG A 371 6.92 -22.09 -7.84
CA ARG A 371 6.99 -23.54 -7.64
C ARG A 371 8.43 -23.99 -7.36
N ARG A 372 9.41 -23.56 -8.15
CA ARG A 372 10.82 -23.90 -7.93
C ARG A 372 11.34 -23.41 -6.59
N LEU A 373 10.96 -22.20 -6.19
CA LEU A 373 11.35 -21.65 -4.87
C LEU A 373 10.77 -22.49 -3.74
N VAL A 374 9.49 -22.89 -3.84
CA VAL A 374 8.87 -23.80 -2.86
C VAL A 374 9.59 -25.14 -2.81
N ASP A 375 9.86 -25.77 -3.97
CA ASP A 375 10.52 -27.08 -4.04
C ASP A 375 11.93 -27.07 -3.39
N VAL A 376 12.64 -25.93 -3.47
CA VAL A 376 13.98 -25.80 -2.83
C VAL A 376 13.90 -25.49 -1.33
N SER A 377 12.87 -24.76 -0.90
CA SER A 377 12.81 -24.21 0.45
C SER A 377 11.84 -24.92 1.39
N HIS A 378 11.05 -25.90 0.93
CA HIS A 378 10.01 -26.54 1.75
C HIS A 378 10.54 -27.27 2.99
N ASP A 379 11.81 -27.74 2.96
CA ASP A 379 12.47 -28.39 4.09
C ASP A 379 12.97 -27.42 5.17
N VAL A 380 12.93 -26.10 4.92
CA VAL A 380 13.35 -25.08 5.88
C VAL A 380 12.21 -24.81 6.86
N ILE A 381 12.27 -25.53 7.98
CA ILE A 381 11.27 -25.48 9.06
C ILE A 381 11.98 -25.07 10.35
N ILE A 382 11.26 -24.45 11.29
CA ILE A 382 11.78 -24.18 12.64
C ILE A 382 11.82 -25.49 13.43
N THR A 383 13.02 -25.98 13.69
CA THR A 383 13.24 -27.29 14.37
C THR A 383 13.63 -27.17 15.84
N GLU A 384 14.35 -26.10 16.19
CA GLU A 384 14.94 -25.88 17.51
C GLU A 384 14.60 -24.48 18.01
N GLU A 385 14.62 -24.26 19.31
CA GLU A 385 14.42 -22.93 19.89
C GLU A 385 15.69 -22.07 19.75
N ASP A 386 16.85 -22.65 20.06
CA ASP A 386 18.13 -21.94 20.00
C ASP A 386 19.25 -22.90 19.56
N CYS A 387 20.02 -22.52 18.56
CA CYS A 387 21.20 -23.27 18.11
C CYS A 387 22.49 -22.90 18.87
N GLY A 388 22.45 -21.85 19.71
CA GLY A 388 23.59 -21.41 20.51
C GLY A 388 24.73 -20.73 19.75
N THR A 389 24.52 -20.36 18.49
CA THR A 389 25.55 -19.66 17.69
C THR A 389 25.88 -18.28 18.25
N LEU A 390 27.17 -17.93 18.23
CA LEU A 390 27.67 -16.59 18.56
C LEU A 390 27.95 -15.75 17.29
N ARG A 391 27.68 -16.31 16.12
CA ARG A 391 27.84 -15.60 14.84
C ARG A 391 26.58 -14.84 14.50
N GLY A 392 26.73 -13.56 14.17
CA GLY A 392 25.66 -12.68 13.76
C GLY A 392 25.89 -12.04 12.42
N LEU A 393 24.96 -11.17 12.05
CA LEU A 393 25.04 -10.27 10.92
C LEU A 393 25.04 -8.84 11.44
N VAL A 394 26.04 -8.06 11.06
CA VAL A 394 26.09 -6.63 11.40
C VAL A 394 25.09 -5.88 10.52
N CYS A 395 24.12 -5.22 11.14
CA CYS A 395 23.15 -4.39 10.50
C CYS A 395 23.45 -2.91 10.73
N THR A 396 23.41 -2.15 9.63
CA THR A 396 23.52 -0.68 9.58
C THR A 396 22.37 -0.13 8.77
N ASP A 397 22.17 1.18 8.71
CA ASP A 397 21.25 1.78 7.74
C ASP A 397 21.59 1.34 6.31
N LEU A 398 20.58 0.94 5.54
CA LEU A 398 20.76 0.64 4.13
C LEU A 398 20.63 1.95 3.33
N LYS A 399 21.76 2.43 2.80
CA LYS A 399 21.85 3.67 2.01
C LYS A 399 22.20 3.35 0.56
N ASN A 400 21.59 4.09 -0.35
CA ASN A 400 22.00 4.14 -1.75
C ASN A 400 22.45 5.56 -2.04
N ASN A 401 23.77 5.77 -2.11
CA ASN A 401 24.40 7.09 -2.03
C ASN A 401 23.98 7.80 -0.73
N ASP A 402 23.30 8.96 -0.82
CA ASP A 402 22.85 9.75 0.33
C ASP A 402 21.40 9.47 0.76
N GLU A 403 20.67 8.65 0.00
CA GLU A 403 19.29 8.31 0.31
C GLU A 403 19.21 7.04 1.17
N VAL A 404 18.53 7.13 2.33
CA VAL A 404 18.29 5.99 3.21
C VAL A 404 17.12 5.17 2.66
N ILE A 405 17.40 3.96 2.18
CA ILE A 405 16.39 3.03 1.67
C ILE A 405 15.65 2.33 2.82
N ALA A 406 16.39 1.88 3.83
CA ALA A 406 15.83 1.25 5.02
C ALA A 406 16.62 1.68 6.25
N THR A 407 15.91 2.10 7.29
CA THR A 407 16.51 2.53 8.56
C THR A 407 17.01 1.35 9.37
N LEU A 408 17.92 1.61 10.32
CA LEU A 408 18.39 0.59 11.25
C LEU A 408 17.19 0.00 12.04
N TYR A 409 16.24 0.83 12.45
CA TYR A 409 15.00 0.43 13.11
C TYR A 409 14.26 -0.68 12.35
N GLU A 410 14.00 -0.47 11.05
CA GLU A 410 13.27 -1.44 10.21
C GLU A 410 14.01 -2.76 10.06
N ARG A 411 15.35 -2.73 10.06
CA ARG A 411 16.19 -3.89 9.86
C ARG A 411 16.37 -4.75 11.10
N ILE A 412 16.35 -4.15 12.29
CA ILE A 412 16.56 -4.88 13.57
C ILE A 412 15.26 -5.27 14.25
N LEU A 413 14.13 -4.67 13.88
CA LEU A 413 12.83 -4.92 14.52
C LEU A 413 12.45 -6.41 14.46
N GLY A 414 12.11 -6.99 15.62
CA GLY A 414 11.72 -8.39 15.74
C GLY A 414 12.87 -9.40 15.53
N ARG A 415 14.12 -8.94 15.45
CA ARG A 415 15.30 -9.80 15.43
C ARG A 415 15.83 -10.02 16.84
N VAL A 416 16.69 -11.02 16.98
CA VAL A 416 17.34 -11.35 18.26
C VAL A 416 18.76 -10.83 18.23
N SER A 417 19.18 -10.14 19.31
CA SER A 417 20.56 -9.65 19.44
C SER A 417 21.53 -10.81 19.69
N VAL A 418 22.76 -10.71 19.16
CA VAL A 418 23.84 -11.66 19.47
C VAL A 418 24.49 -11.32 20.80
N HIS A 419 24.81 -10.04 21.01
CA HIS A 419 25.48 -9.50 22.18
C HIS A 419 24.59 -8.51 22.92
N ASP A 420 24.98 -8.17 24.15
CA ASP A 420 24.34 -7.12 24.91
C ASP A 420 24.48 -5.77 24.20
N ILE A 421 23.36 -5.09 24.01
CA ILE A 421 23.33 -3.74 23.42
C ILE A 421 23.24 -2.74 24.55
N ILE A 422 24.30 -1.93 24.73
CA ILE A 422 24.41 -0.93 25.79
C ILE A 422 24.35 0.46 25.15
N HIS A 423 23.59 1.35 25.76
CA HIS A 423 23.53 2.74 25.30
C HIS A 423 24.87 3.45 25.55
N PRO A 424 25.54 4.01 24.52
CA PRO A 424 26.93 4.47 24.65
C PRO A 424 27.12 5.67 25.57
N THR A 425 26.05 6.50 25.76
CA THR A 425 26.15 7.71 26.61
C THR A 425 25.62 7.48 28.03
N THR A 426 24.57 6.66 28.21
CA THR A 426 23.94 6.42 29.52
C THR A 426 24.48 5.18 30.22
N GLY A 427 25.10 4.24 29.49
CA GLY A 427 25.53 2.94 30.02
C GLY A 427 24.38 1.99 30.36
N GLU A 428 23.15 2.33 30.00
CA GLU A 428 21.96 1.50 30.21
C GLU A 428 21.98 0.30 29.27
N LEU A 429 21.68 -0.89 29.78
CA LEU A 429 21.47 -2.09 28.99
C LEU A 429 20.12 -1.98 28.27
N LEU A 430 20.12 -1.85 26.95
CA LEU A 430 18.91 -1.79 26.13
C LEU A 430 18.34 -3.17 25.83
N VAL A 431 19.19 -4.14 25.48
CA VAL A 431 18.82 -5.54 25.18
C VAL A 431 19.92 -6.45 25.65
N ALA A 432 19.58 -7.56 26.31
CA ALA A 432 20.51 -8.61 26.60
C ALA A 432 20.74 -9.52 25.39
N GLY A 433 21.93 -10.11 25.29
CA GLY A 433 22.25 -11.06 24.22
C GLY A 433 21.30 -12.26 24.24
N GLY A 434 20.74 -12.59 23.07
CA GLY A 434 19.77 -13.66 22.91
C GLY A 434 18.31 -13.29 23.18
N GLU A 435 18.01 -12.00 23.42
CA GLU A 435 16.65 -11.48 23.56
C GLU A 435 16.14 -10.80 22.28
N GLU A 436 14.82 -10.74 22.12
CA GLU A 436 14.16 -10.09 20.99
C GLU A 436 14.23 -8.57 21.11
N ILE A 437 14.56 -7.89 20.03
CA ILE A 437 14.50 -6.44 19.91
C ILE A 437 13.05 -6.03 19.63
N THR A 438 12.37 -5.54 20.65
CA THR A 438 10.98 -5.03 20.54
C THR A 438 10.94 -3.67 19.87
N GLU A 439 9.74 -3.19 19.52
CA GLU A 439 9.55 -1.89 18.88
C GLU A 439 10.05 -0.70 19.73
N GLU A 440 9.79 -0.74 21.04
CA GLU A 440 10.24 0.30 21.98
C GLU A 440 11.77 0.36 22.05
N ILE A 441 12.39 -0.82 22.11
CA ILE A 441 13.85 -0.93 22.17
C ILE A 441 14.48 -0.53 20.83
N ALA A 442 13.92 -0.98 19.71
CA ALA A 442 14.39 -0.60 18.37
C ALA A 442 14.33 0.92 18.15
N LYS A 443 13.28 1.58 18.67
CA LYS A 443 13.17 3.04 18.64
C LYS A 443 14.23 3.71 19.50
N LYS A 444 14.48 3.22 20.72
CA LYS A 444 15.56 3.72 21.58
C LYS A 444 16.94 3.55 20.93
N ILE A 445 17.17 2.44 20.20
CA ILE A 445 18.41 2.23 19.45
C ILE A 445 18.53 3.23 18.31
N GLN A 446 17.46 3.48 17.56
CA GLN A 446 17.48 4.44 16.45
C GLN A 446 17.72 5.88 16.93
N ASP A 447 17.18 6.25 18.08
CA ASP A 447 17.35 7.58 18.71
C ASP A 447 18.73 7.74 19.39
N SER A 448 19.46 6.64 19.58
CA SER A 448 20.81 6.63 20.15
C SER A 448 21.89 6.78 19.05
N PRO A 449 23.13 7.15 19.43
CA PRO A 449 24.24 7.24 18.46
C PRO A 449 24.80 5.87 18.02
N ILE A 450 24.02 4.81 18.08
CA ILE A 450 24.41 3.46 17.67
C ILE A 450 24.21 3.34 16.14
N GLU A 451 25.31 3.19 15.40
CA GLU A 451 25.28 3.06 13.94
C GLU A 451 25.15 1.63 13.44
N SER A 452 25.53 0.65 14.25
CA SER A 452 25.51 -0.77 13.87
C SER A 452 25.10 -1.66 15.03
N VAL A 453 24.34 -2.70 14.73
CA VAL A 453 23.89 -3.73 15.67
C VAL A 453 24.15 -5.10 15.08
N GLU A 454 24.70 -6.02 15.88
CA GLU A 454 24.86 -7.41 15.49
C GLU A 454 23.65 -8.24 15.91
N ILE A 455 22.94 -8.74 14.88
CA ILE A 455 21.71 -9.54 15.06
C ILE A 455 21.93 -11.00 14.63
N ARG A 456 21.17 -11.90 15.20
CA ARG A 456 21.10 -13.29 14.73
C ARG A 456 20.43 -13.37 13.38
N SER A 457 20.93 -14.23 12.50
CA SER A 457 20.44 -14.39 11.14
C SER A 457 20.27 -15.86 10.79
N VAL A 458 19.32 -16.12 9.88
CA VAL A 458 19.14 -17.45 9.26
C VAL A 458 20.40 -17.91 8.54
N LEU A 459 21.17 -16.97 7.96
CA LEU A 459 22.40 -17.24 7.21
C LEU A 459 23.54 -17.77 8.10
N THR A 460 23.54 -17.44 9.39
CA THR A 460 24.56 -17.84 10.36
C THR A 460 24.08 -18.91 11.33
N CYS A 461 22.88 -19.47 11.10
CA CYS A 461 22.31 -20.50 11.96
C CYS A 461 23.08 -21.81 11.85
N GLU A 462 23.40 -22.41 13.00
CA GLU A 462 24.14 -23.68 13.12
C GLU A 462 23.24 -24.90 13.40
N ALA A 463 21.92 -24.75 13.21
CA ALA A 463 20.98 -25.85 13.34
C ALA A 463 21.27 -26.95 12.30
N LYS A 464 21.25 -28.23 12.72
CA LYS A 464 21.58 -29.36 11.83
C LYS A 464 20.57 -29.57 10.71
N LYS A 465 19.30 -29.26 10.96
CA LYS A 465 18.21 -29.30 9.97
C LYS A 465 17.33 -28.07 10.19
N GLY A 466 16.86 -27.43 9.10
CA GLY A 466 16.02 -26.26 9.21
C GLY A 466 16.74 -25.05 9.83
N VAL A 467 16.03 -24.30 10.65
CA VAL A 467 16.50 -23.07 11.32
C VAL A 467 16.00 -23.06 12.76
N CYS A 468 16.71 -22.42 13.67
CA CYS A 468 16.23 -22.22 15.04
C CYS A 468 15.37 -20.96 15.16
N ALA A 469 14.51 -20.92 16.17
CA ALA A 469 13.57 -19.82 16.40
C ALA A 469 14.28 -18.48 16.64
N LYS A 470 15.34 -18.46 17.45
CA LYS A 470 16.08 -17.22 17.72
C LYS A 470 16.81 -16.65 16.51
N CYS A 471 17.33 -17.49 15.60
CA CYS A 471 17.96 -17.01 14.36
C CYS A 471 16.94 -16.48 13.35
N TYR A 472 15.72 -17.00 13.36
CA TYR A 472 14.64 -16.48 12.53
C TYR A 472 14.02 -15.20 13.12
N GLY A 473 13.74 -15.22 14.44
CA GLY A 473 13.15 -14.10 15.17
C GLY A 473 11.63 -14.12 15.20
N ARG A 474 11.02 -12.95 15.06
CA ARG A 474 9.57 -12.72 15.14
C ARG A 474 8.82 -13.30 13.94
N ASN A 475 7.69 -13.96 14.19
CA ASN A 475 6.71 -14.28 13.16
C ASN A 475 5.89 -13.00 12.84
N LEU A 476 5.99 -12.50 11.62
CA LEU A 476 5.38 -11.24 11.19
C LEU A 476 3.84 -11.30 11.16
N ALA A 477 3.26 -12.49 11.00
CA ALA A 477 1.80 -12.64 10.99
C ALA A 477 1.17 -12.53 12.38
N THR A 478 1.89 -12.95 13.43
CA THR A 478 1.39 -12.96 14.81
C THR A 478 2.03 -11.92 15.71
N SER A 479 3.09 -11.25 15.24
CA SER A 479 3.93 -10.30 16.00
C SER A 479 4.54 -10.92 17.28
N ARG A 480 4.76 -12.23 17.30
CA ARG A 480 5.37 -12.98 18.40
C ARG A 480 6.55 -13.80 17.90
N MET A 481 7.42 -14.22 18.80
CA MET A 481 8.49 -15.16 18.44
C MET A 481 7.93 -16.39 17.72
N VAL A 482 8.63 -16.80 16.66
CA VAL A 482 8.23 -17.95 15.86
C VAL A 482 8.21 -19.23 16.68
N GLN A 483 7.21 -20.07 16.46
CA GLN A 483 7.06 -21.34 17.13
C GLN A 483 7.75 -22.47 16.36
N LYS A 484 8.16 -23.50 17.08
CA LYS A 484 8.69 -24.72 16.48
C LYS A 484 7.64 -25.38 15.59
N GLY A 485 8.06 -25.79 14.39
CA GLY A 485 7.19 -26.40 13.38
C GLY A 485 6.69 -25.46 12.30
N GLU A 486 6.94 -24.15 12.40
CA GLU A 486 6.56 -23.18 11.34
C GLU A 486 7.39 -23.41 10.08
N ALA A 487 6.72 -23.52 8.92
CA ALA A 487 7.35 -23.74 7.61
C ALA A 487 7.79 -22.41 6.98
N VAL A 488 8.84 -21.82 7.53
CA VAL A 488 9.32 -20.47 7.14
C VAL A 488 9.85 -20.41 5.72
N GLY A 489 10.39 -21.53 5.20
CA GLY A 489 10.87 -21.58 3.81
C GLY A 489 9.74 -21.48 2.80
N VAL A 490 8.60 -22.12 3.03
CA VAL A 490 7.41 -22.00 2.17
C VAL A 490 6.84 -20.59 2.25
N ILE A 491 6.78 -19.97 3.43
CA ILE A 491 6.34 -18.58 3.62
C ILE A 491 7.22 -17.64 2.81
N ALA A 492 8.54 -17.81 2.86
CA ALA A 492 9.47 -16.97 2.09
C ALA A 492 9.29 -17.14 0.58
N ALA A 493 9.17 -18.38 0.10
CA ALA A 493 8.96 -18.65 -1.32
C ALA A 493 7.65 -18.03 -1.86
N GLN A 494 6.56 -18.18 -1.12
CA GLN A 494 5.27 -17.58 -1.45
C GLN A 494 5.30 -16.07 -1.40
N SER A 495 6.01 -15.48 -0.43
CA SER A 495 6.17 -14.03 -0.28
C SER A 495 6.97 -13.40 -1.43
N ILE A 496 7.86 -14.15 -2.07
CA ILE A 496 8.60 -13.72 -3.27
C ILE A 496 7.76 -13.92 -4.53
N GLY A 497 7.03 -15.04 -4.61
CA GLY A 497 6.26 -15.41 -5.80
C GLY A 497 4.97 -14.64 -6.00
N GLU A 498 4.25 -14.32 -4.92
CA GLU A 498 2.97 -13.60 -4.99
C GLU A 498 3.12 -12.22 -5.66
N PRO A 499 4.03 -11.33 -5.25
CA PRO A 499 4.22 -10.05 -5.91
C PRO A 499 4.64 -10.20 -7.39
N GLY A 500 5.43 -11.21 -7.73
CA GLY A 500 5.82 -11.50 -9.10
C GLY A 500 4.62 -11.71 -10.02
N THR A 501 3.65 -12.50 -9.59
CA THR A 501 2.40 -12.71 -10.32
C THR A 501 1.55 -11.44 -10.39
N GLN A 502 1.43 -10.67 -9.30
CA GLN A 502 0.67 -9.41 -9.30
C GLN A 502 1.32 -8.31 -10.15
N LEU A 503 2.64 -8.19 -10.18
CA LEU A 503 3.36 -7.25 -11.04
C LEU A 503 3.12 -7.53 -12.52
N THR A 504 3.10 -8.80 -12.92
CA THR A 504 2.79 -9.17 -14.30
C THR A 504 1.35 -8.81 -14.69
N LEU A 505 0.40 -8.95 -13.77
CA LEU A 505 -0.99 -8.54 -13.98
C LEU A 505 -1.16 -7.00 -14.04
N ARG A 506 -0.37 -6.25 -13.27
CA ARG A 506 -0.44 -4.78 -13.23
C ARG A 506 0.19 -4.08 -14.43
N THR A 507 1.16 -4.67 -15.11
CA THR A 507 1.75 -4.09 -16.35
C THR A 507 0.72 -3.89 -17.45
N PHE A 508 -0.42 -4.58 -17.38
CA PHE A 508 -1.55 -4.41 -18.28
C PHE A 508 -2.21 -3.03 -18.22
N HIS A 509 -2.21 -2.38 -17.05
CA HIS A 509 -2.90 -1.10 -16.86
C HIS A 509 -2.04 0.13 -17.18
N ALA A 510 -0.73 -0.02 -17.28
CA ALA A 510 0.17 1.11 -17.53
C ALA A 510 0.37 1.45 -19.02
N GLY A 511 -0.03 0.60 -19.95
CA GLY A 511 -0.19 0.82 -21.42
C GLY A 511 0.88 1.65 -22.14
N GLY A 512 2.04 1.82 -21.55
CA GLY A 512 3.17 2.56 -22.09
C GLY A 512 4.42 2.26 -21.28
N THR A 513 5.53 2.39 -21.92
CA THR A 513 6.87 2.19 -21.34
C THR A 513 7.11 3.11 -20.17
#